data_47b966e24fd8e7c4e9796f9f7522e20f
#
_entry.id   47b966e24fd8e7c4e9796f9f7522e20f
#
_cell.length_a   1.000
_cell.length_b   1.000
_cell.length_c   1.000
_cell.angle_alpha   90.00
_cell.angle_beta   90.00
_cell.angle_gamma   90.00
#
_symmetry.space_group_name_H-M   'P 1'
#
loop_
_entity.id
_entity.type
_entity.pdbx_description
1 polymer ?
#
loop_
_entity_poly.entity_id
_entity_poly.type
_entity_poly.pdbx_seq_one_letter_code
_entity_poly.pdbx_strand_id
1 'polypeptide(L)'
;IKGWEFSVEGYYKDMYNVLEYKDGVSFFGSSTGWESKVEMGKGRSMGIEFMAQKTLGKTTGWLSYSLSKSDRKFAKGAINNGERFPYKYDRRHNINLTLNHKFSERIDIGASWVFYTGGTSTIPEEKTTIIRPGNGANNGFILGFDNYYNPIYNNSPNVGEANYIEHRNNYRLPASHRLNIGINFNKKTKHGMRIWNI
;
A
#
# COMPACT_ATOMS: atom_id res chain seq x y z
N ILE A 1 -25.57 17.04 -22.02
CA ILE A 1 -25.64 18.43 -21.53
C ILE A 1 -24.43 19.17 -22.12
N LYS A 2 -24.62 20.36 -22.69
CA LYS A 2 -23.54 21.11 -23.35
C LYS A 2 -22.37 21.37 -22.39
N GLY A 3 -21.17 20.94 -22.80
CA GLY A 3 -19.94 21.10 -22.03
C GLY A 3 -19.74 20.13 -20.88
N TRP A 4 -20.56 19.09 -20.77
CA TRP A 4 -20.36 17.97 -19.86
C TRP A 4 -20.07 16.69 -20.61
N GLU A 5 -19.14 15.93 -20.08
CA GLU A 5 -18.79 14.59 -20.49
C GLU A 5 -18.84 13.66 -19.29
N PHE A 6 -19.38 12.47 -19.46
CA PHE A 6 -19.46 11.44 -18.44
C PHE A 6 -18.98 10.13 -19.00
N SER A 7 -18.20 9.40 -18.21
CA SER A 7 -17.84 8.02 -18.53
C SER A 7 -18.01 7.12 -17.32
N VAL A 8 -18.38 5.87 -17.60
CA VAL A 8 -18.44 4.80 -16.61
C VAL A 8 -17.75 3.60 -17.24
N GLU A 9 -16.80 3.02 -16.53
CA GLU A 9 -16.05 1.85 -16.96
C GLU A 9 -16.05 0.80 -15.84
N GLY A 10 -16.29 -0.46 -16.21
CA GLY A 10 -16.11 -1.60 -15.34
C GLY A 10 -15.00 -2.49 -15.87
N TYR A 11 -14.17 -3.00 -14.98
CA TYR A 11 -13.09 -3.91 -15.37
C TYR A 11 -12.97 -5.11 -14.45
N TYR A 12 -12.47 -6.20 -15.03
CA TYR A 12 -12.07 -7.42 -14.31
C TYR A 12 -10.79 -7.96 -14.92
N LYS A 13 -9.79 -8.25 -14.08
CA LYS A 13 -8.49 -8.80 -14.50
C LYS A 13 -8.15 -10.02 -13.67
N ASP A 14 -7.89 -11.14 -14.33
CA ASP A 14 -7.16 -12.27 -13.77
C ASP A 14 -5.70 -12.17 -14.16
N MET A 15 -4.82 -12.30 -13.19
CA MET A 15 -3.37 -12.21 -13.35
C MET A 15 -2.74 -13.53 -12.93
N TYR A 16 -1.86 -14.06 -13.78
CA TYR A 16 -1.13 -15.28 -13.53
C TYR A 16 0.35 -14.96 -13.33
N ASN A 17 1.05 -15.84 -12.64
CA ASN A 17 2.50 -15.71 -12.37
C ASN A 17 2.87 -14.40 -11.67
N VAL A 18 2.00 -13.91 -10.78
CA VAL A 18 2.33 -12.77 -9.94
C VAL A 18 3.35 -13.21 -8.90
N LEU A 19 4.40 -12.43 -8.74
CA LEU A 19 5.46 -12.70 -7.78
C LEU A 19 5.18 -11.98 -6.46
N GLU A 20 5.49 -12.64 -5.36
CA GLU A 20 5.45 -12.08 -4.02
C GLU A 20 6.54 -12.72 -3.17
N TYR A 21 7.04 -12.01 -2.18
CA TYR A 21 8.00 -12.57 -1.24
C TYR A 21 7.33 -13.55 -0.28
N LYS A 22 8.03 -14.67 -0.03
CA LYS A 22 7.62 -15.67 0.96
C LYS A 22 7.53 -15.05 2.35
N ASP A 23 6.71 -15.61 3.20
CA ASP A 23 6.60 -15.17 4.59
C ASP A 23 7.91 -15.46 5.34
N GLY A 24 8.33 -14.52 6.19
CA GLY A 24 9.52 -14.66 7.01
C GLY A 24 10.87 -14.54 6.32
N VAL A 25 10.94 -14.26 5.01
CA VAL A 25 12.24 -14.11 4.31
C VAL A 25 12.94 -12.81 4.70
N SER A 26 14.28 -12.90 4.87
CA SER A 26 15.16 -11.75 5.06
C SER A 26 16.10 -11.58 3.88
N PHE A 27 16.43 -10.34 3.58
CA PHE A 27 17.44 -9.97 2.58
C PHE A 27 18.80 -9.67 3.21
N PHE A 28 18.82 -9.39 4.51
CA PHE A 28 20.06 -9.09 5.23
C PHE A 28 20.79 -10.38 5.59
N GLY A 29 22.07 -10.45 5.24
CA GLY A 29 22.95 -11.56 5.60
C GLY A 29 22.64 -12.90 4.93
N SER A 30 21.87 -12.90 3.85
CA SER A 30 21.52 -14.12 3.12
C SER A 30 22.38 -14.29 1.87
N SER A 31 23.04 -15.44 1.76
CA SER A 31 23.80 -15.86 0.57
C SER A 31 22.93 -16.44 -0.55
N THR A 32 21.64 -16.69 -0.30
CA THR A 32 20.71 -17.24 -1.28
C THR A 32 20.19 -16.17 -2.23
N GLY A 33 20.08 -16.50 -3.51
CA GLY A 33 19.53 -15.62 -4.52
C GLY A 33 18.06 -15.20 -4.22
N TRP A 34 17.63 -14.12 -4.81
CA TRP A 34 16.26 -13.59 -4.64
C TRP A 34 15.19 -14.56 -5.16
N GLU A 35 15.53 -15.41 -6.15
CA GLU A 35 14.62 -16.38 -6.75
C GLU A 35 14.08 -17.37 -5.71
N SER A 36 14.92 -17.76 -4.74
CA SER A 36 14.52 -18.68 -3.67
C SER A 36 13.55 -18.03 -2.66
N LYS A 37 13.47 -16.72 -2.65
CA LYS A 37 12.70 -15.91 -1.69
C LYS A 37 11.34 -15.49 -2.19
N VAL A 38 11.05 -15.70 -3.47
CA VAL A 38 9.77 -15.35 -4.09
C VAL A 38 8.93 -16.60 -4.34
N GLU A 39 7.63 -16.38 -4.44
CA GLU A 39 6.64 -17.39 -4.81
C GLU A 39 5.79 -16.86 -5.96
N MET A 40 5.39 -17.74 -6.86
CA MET A 40 4.48 -17.43 -7.95
C MET A 40 3.05 -17.77 -7.58
N GLY A 41 2.14 -16.86 -7.86
CA GLY A 41 0.73 -17.03 -7.55
C GLY A 41 -0.18 -16.40 -8.59
N LYS A 42 -1.42 -16.20 -8.18
CA LYS A 42 -2.47 -15.58 -8.98
C LYS A 42 -2.94 -14.28 -8.31
N GLY A 43 -3.31 -13.32 -9.12
CA GLY A 43 -3.92 -12.08 -8.68
C GLY A 43 -5.27 -11.87 -9.36
N ARG A 44 -6.12 -11.11 -8.72
CA ARG A 44 -7.37 -10.64 -9.30
C ARG A 44 -7.56 -9.17 -8.97
N SER A 45 -8.02 -8.41 -9.95
CA SER A 45 -8.38 -7.01 -9.75
C SER A 45 -9.68 -6.71 -10.48
N MET A 46 -10.58 -6.01 -9.82
CA MET A 46 -11.87 -5.59 -10.39
C MET A 46 -12.25 -4.22 -9.86
N GLY A 47 -13.02 -3.49 -10.64
CA GLY A 47 -13.47 -2.18 -10.20
C GLY A 47 -14.47 -1.56 -11.16
N ILE A 48 -15.02 -0.44 -10.69
CA ILE A 48 -15.87 0.47 -11.45
C ILE A 48 -15.26 1.85 -11.33
N GLU A 49 -15.15 2.53 -12.46
CA GLU A 49 -14.62 3.89 -12.56
C GLU A 49 -15.68 4.81 -13.13
N PHE A 50 -15.80 5.97 -12.53
CA PHE A 50 -16.71 7.03 -12.97
C PHE A 50 -15.91 8.30 -13.20
N MET A 51 -16.19 8.99 -14.31
CA MET A 51 -15.64 10.30 -14.59
C MET A 51 -16.73 11.27 -15.02
N ALA A 52 -16.65 12.49 -14.51
CA ALA A 52 -17.46 13.61 -14.97
C ALA A 52 -16.53 14.79 -15.27
N GLN A 53 -16.62 15.34 -16.46
CA GLN A 53 -15.82 16.49 -16.87
C GLN A 53 -16.74 17.61 -17.36
N LYS A 54 -16.40 18.84 -16.96
CA LYS A 54 -17.04 20.07 -17.44
C LYS A 54 -16.01 20.96 -18.10
N THR A 55 -16.20 21.26 -19.38
CA THR A 55 -15.23 21.99 -20.19
C THR A 55 -15.67 23.40 -20.54
N LEU A 56 -16.95 23.75 -20.36
CA LEU A 56 -17.50 25.03 -20.75
C LEU A 56 -18.02 25.83 -19.55
N GLY A 57 -17.93 27.16 -19.67
CA GLY A 57 -18.43 28.14 -18.71
C GLY A 57 -17.34 28.66 -17.78
N LYS A 58 -17.75 29.44 -16.77
CA LYS A 58 -16.82 30.05 -15.81
C LYS A 58 -16.20 29.03 -14.86
N THR A 59 -16.91 27.94 -14.59
CA THR A 59 -16.43 26.82 -13.79
C THR A 59 -16.20 25.63 -14.71
N THR A 60 -14.97 25.15 -14.75
CA THR A 60 -14.54 23.95 -15.47
C THR A 60 -13.80 23.01 -14.54
N GLY A 61 -13.68 21.75 -14.91
CA GLY A 61 -12.97 20.78 -14.09
C GLY A 61 -13.42 19.37 -14.36
N TRP A 62 -12.96 18.46 -13.54
CA TRP A 62 -13.31 17.04 -13.63
C TRP A 62 -13.31 16.39 -12.25
N LEU A 63 -14.11 15.38 -12.14
CA LEU A 63 -14.19 14.46 -11.01
C LEU A 63 -13.98 13.06 -11.52
N SER A 64 -13.07 12.32 -10.93
CA SER A 64 -12.99 10.88 -11.11
C SER A 64 -13.18 10.15 -9.79
N TYR A 65 -13.86 9.03 -9.83
CA TYR A 65 -14.07 8.14 -8.70
C TYR A 65 -13.85 6.70 -9.15
N SER A 66 -12.99 5.97 -8.42
CA SER A 66 -12.78 4.54 -8.63
C SER A 66 -13.12 3.78 -7.36
N LEU A 67 -13.96 2.76 -7.52
CA LEU A 67 -14.19 1.71 -6.53
C LEU A 67 -13.52 0.45 -7.03
N SER A 68 -12.49 -0.04 -6.31
CA SER A 68 -11.70 -1.18 -6.76
C SER A 68 -11.41 -2.20 -5.67
N LYS A 69 -11.10 -3.42 -6.09
CA LYS A 69 -10.63 -4.51 -5.24
C LYS A 69 -9.52 -5.25 -5.95
N SER A 70 -8.40 -5.45 -5.24
CA SER A 70 -7.28 -6.25 -5.72
C SER A 70 -6.83 -7.23 -4.66
N ASP A 71 -6.67 -8.49 -5.04
CA ASP A 71 -6.26 -9.57 -4.14
C ASP A 71 -5.24 -10.51 -4.79
N ARG A 72 -4.58 -11.32 -3.95
CA ARG A 72 -3.59 -12.33 -4.32
C ARG A 72 -3.96 -13.67 -3.73
N LYS A 73 -3.51 -14.74 -4.40
CA LYS A 73 -3.62 -16.13 -3.91
C LYS A 73 -2.42 -16.94 -4.38
N PHE A 74 -1.85 -17.71 -3.48
CA PHE A 74 -0.70 -18.59 -3.73
C PHE A 74 -1.09 -20.06 -3.49
N ALA A 75 -0.12 -20.96 -3.62
CA ALA A 75 -0.36 -22.38 -3.35
C ALA A 75 -0.62 -22.61 -1.85
N LYS A 76 -1.30 -23.72 -1.55
CA LYS A 76 -1.50 -24.16 -0.15
C LYS A 76 -0.14 -24.46 0.50
N GLY A 77 0.05 -24.00 1.73
CA GLY A 77 1.33 -24.14 2.45
C GLY A 77 2.40 -23.14 2.05
N ALA A 78 2.11 -22.26 1.07
CA ALA A 78 2.94 -21.13 0.70
C ALA A 78 2.47 -19.85 1.40
N ILE A 79 2.54 -18.71 0.72
CA ILE A 79 2.12 -17.42 1.26
C ILE A 79 0.66 -17.46 1.72
N ASN A 80 0.40 -16.98 2.95
CA ASN A 80 -0.93 -16.91 3.58
C ASN A 80 -1.66 -18.25 3.54
N ASN A 81 -0.92 -19.35 3.71
CA ASN A 81 -1.44 -20.74 3.67
C ASN A 81 -2.33 -21.05 2.44
N GLY A 82 -2.15 -20.36 1.34
CA GLY A 82 -2.96 -20.52 0.14
C GLY A 82 -4.32 -19.82 0.20
N GLU A 83 -4.62 -19.11 1.22
CA GLU A 83 -5.82 -18.28 1.30
C GLU A 83 -5.65 -16.98 0.53
N ARG A 84 -6.76 -16.45 0.06
CA ARG A 84 -6.78 -15.19 -0.68
C ARG A 84 -6.67 -14.01 0.29
N PHE A 85 -5.80 -13.07 -0.02
CA PHE A 85 -5.57 -11.88 0.82
C PHE A 85 -5.54 -10.60 -0.03
N PRO A 86 -5.86 -9.42 0.54
CA PRO A 86 -5.80 -8.15 -0.15
C PRO A 86 -4.37 -7.86 -0.63
N TYR A 87 -4.22 -7.33 -1.83
CA TYR A 87 -2.93 -6.85 -2.30
C TYR A 87 -2.53 -5.56 -1.54
N LYS A 88 -1.25 -5.39 -1.23
CA LYS A 88 -0.76 -4.25 -0.43
C LYS A 88 -1.18 -2.87 -0.96
N TYR A 89 -1.41 -2.76 -2.27
CA TYR A 89 -1.89 -1.54 -2.92
C TYR A 89 -3.40 -1.55 -3.19
N ASP A 90 -4.15 -2.45 -2.56
CA ASP A 90 -5.61 -2.48 -2.66
C ASP A 90 -6.21 -1.24 -1.99
N ARG A 91 -6.57 -0.26 -2.79
CA ARG A 91 -7.27 0.96 -2.38
C ARG A 91 -8.71 0.87 -2.83
N ARG A 92 -9.64 0.82 -1.86
CA ARG A 92 -11.07 0.62 -2.17
C ARG A 92 -11.68 1.81 -2.86
N HIS A 93 -11.38 3.00 -2.39
CA HIS A 93 -11.93 4.24 -2.91
C HIS A 93 -10.78 5.16 -3.32
N ASN A 94 -10.89 5.74 -4.47
CA ASN A 94 -10.01 6.78 -4.96
C ASN A 94 -10.86 7.87 -5.62
N ILE A 95 -10.72 9.11 -5.15
CA ILE A 95 -11.44 10.28 -5.65
C ILE A 95 -10.40 11.32 -6.06
N ASN A 96 -10.55 11.85 -7.26
CA ASN A 96 -9.78 12.99 -7.70
C ASN A 96 -10.74 14.05 -8.23
N LEU A 97 -10.64 15.25 -7.70
CA LEU A 97 -11.42 16.41 -8.10
C LEU A 97 -10.46 17.53 -8.48
N THR A 98 -10.65 18.10 -9.65
CA THR A 98 -9.96 19.32 -10.06
C THR A 98 -11.02 20.32 -10.55
N LEU A 99 -11.00 21.52 -10.00
CA LEU A 99 -11.91 22.60 -10.34
C LEU A 99 -11.11 23.86 -10.66
N ASN A 100 -11.54 24.56 -11.67
CA ASN A 100 -11.09 25.91 -11.99
C ASN A 100 -12.30 26.81 -12.11
N HIS A 101 -12.26 27.94 -11.42
CA HIS A 101 -13.32 28.93 -11.49
C HIS A 101 -12.77 30.31 -11.86
N LYS A 102 -13.28 30.83 -12.94
CA LYS A 102 -12.95 32.16 -13.44
C LYS A 102 -13.93 33.21 -12.90
N PHE A 103 -13.52 33.92 -11.87
CA PHE A 103 -14.33 35.00 -11.29
C PHE A 103 -14.43 36.19 -12.24
N SER A 104 -13.32 36.57 -12.87
CA SER A 104 -13.22 37.69 -13.80
C SER A 104 -12.08 37.44 -14.80
N GLU A 105 -11.86 38.36 -15.73
CA GLU A 105 -10.68 38.34 -16.62
C GLU A 105 -9.36 38.49 -15.84
N ARG A 106 -9.41 38.94 -14.59
CA ARG A 106 -8.25 39.22 -13.77
C ARG A 106 -7.98 38.16 -12.71
N ILE A 107 -8.99 37.41 -12.30
CA ILE A 107 -8.89 36.49 -11.15
C ILE A 107 -9.52 35.16 -11.53
N ASP A 108 -8.76 34.10 -11.39
CA ASP A 108 -9.23 32.73 -11.42
C ASP A 108 -8.65 31.93 -10.24
N ILE A 109 -9.40 30.94 -9.77
CA ILE A 109 -9.03 30.05 -8.69
C ILE A 109 -9.04 28.62 -9.22
N GLY A 110 -7.94 27.90 -8.94
CA GLY A 110 -7.82 26.47 -9.12
C GLY A 110 -7.86 25.74 -7.80
N ALA A 111 -8.56 24.62 -7.75
CA ALA A 111 -8.55 23.72 -6.60
C ALA A 111 -8.37 22.28 -7.08
N SER A 112 -7.58 21.50 -6.37
CA SER A 112 -7.39 20.08 -6.63
C SER A 112 -7.46 19.33 -5.32
N TRP A 113 -8.35 18.34 -5.24
CA TRP A 113 -8.53 17.48 -4.09
C TRP A 113 -8.39 16.03 -4.48
N VAL A 114 -7.54 15.31 -3.72
CA VAL A 114 -7.33 13.88 -3.87
C VAL A 114 -7.69 13.21 -2.56
N PHE A 115 -8.46 12.15 -2.62
CA PHE A 115 -8.78 11.27 -1.51
C PHE A 115 -8.57 9.83 -1.92
N TYR A 116 -7.97 9.02 -1.04
CA TYR A 116 -7.91 7.57 -1.23
C TYR A 116 -7.92 6.83 0.10
N THR A 117 -8.55 5.66 0.12
CA THR A 117 -8.41 4.74 1.24
C THR A 117 -7.00 4.16 1.27
N GLY A 118 -6.47 3.93 2.46
CA GLY A 118 -5.14 3.36 2.62
C GLY A 118 -5.02 1.98 1.97
N GLY A 119 -3.82 1.63 1.58
CA GLY A 119 -3.47 0.27 1.21
C GLY A 119 -3.48 -0.66 2.41
N THR A 120 -3.14 -1.91 2.19
CA THR A 120 -3.08 -2.90 3.26
C THR A 120 -1.65 -3.21 3.67
N SER A 121 -1.45 -3.56 4.92
CA SER A 121 -0.17 -3.93 5.52
C SER A 121 -0.34 -5.15 6.40
N THR A 122 0.72 -5.92 6.54
CA THR A 122 0.76 -7.01 7.49
C THR A 122 1.24 -6.49 8.83
N ILE A 123 0.42 -6.63 9.86
CA ILE A 123 0.81 -6.34 11.24
C ILE A 123 0.73 -7.62 12.07
N PRO A 124 1.64 -7.80 13.03
CA PRO A 124 1.52 -8.91 13.97
C PRO A 124 0.22 -8.82 14.75
N GLU A 125 -0.47 -9.94 14.85
CA GLU A 125 -1.72 -10.07 15.64
C GLU A 125 -1.39 -10.40 17.08
N GLU A 126 -0.29 -11.12 17.29
CA GLU A 126 0.16 -11.55 18.60
C GLU A 126 1.68 -11.56 18.68
N LYS A 127 2.23 -11.30 19.87
CA LYS A 127 3.63 -11.50 20.20
C LYS A 127 3.76 -12.66 21.16
N THR A 128 4.59 -13.62 20.83
CA THR A 128 4.91 -14.72 21.71
C THR A 128 6.39 -14.76 22.04
N THR A 129 6.70 -15.17 23.25
CA THR A 129 8.09 -15.41 23.65
C THR A 129 8.52 -16.78 23.17
N ILE A 130 9.57 -16.82 22.38
CA ILE A 130 10.19 -18.09 21.96
C ILE A 130 11.52 -18.27 22.66
N ILE A 131 11.77 -19.48 23.10
CA ILE A 131 13.08 -19.91 23.54
C ILE A 131 13.80 -20.45 22.31
N ARG A 132 14.82 -19.75 21.85
CA ARG A 132 15.64 -20.19 20.72
C ARG A 132 16.71 -21.16 21.22
N PRO A 133 16.87 -22.32 20.59
CA PRO A 133 18.06 -23.14 20.80
C PRO A 133 19.30 -22.30 20.49
N GLY A 134 20.27 -22.28 21.38
CA GLY A 134 21.53 -21.57 21.13
C GLY A 134 22.27 -22.19 19.94
N ASN A 135 22.99 -21.35 19.18
CA ASN A 135 23.81 -21.78 18.05
C ASN A 135 25.13 -22.48 18.48
N GLY A 136 25.18 -23.03 19.67
CA GLY A 136 26.35 -23.74 20.18
C GLY A 136 26.14 -25.26 20.22
N ALA A 137 27.24 -25.99 20.38
CA ALA A 137 27.23 -27.44 20.52
C ALA A 137 26.32 -27.98 21.64
N ASN A 138 25.72 -27.10 22.43
CA ASN A 138 24.97 -27.40 23.62
C ASN A 138 23.49 -26.99 23.54
N ASN A 139 22.86 -26.94 22.38
CA ASN A 139 21.41 -26.67 22.22
C ASN A 139 20.83 -25.60 23.14
N GLY A 140 21.65 -24.61 23.52
CA GLY A 140 21.23 -23.39 24.19
C GLY A 140 20.86 -23.48 25.68
N PHE A 141 20.84 -24.65 26.28
CA PHE A 141 20.45 -24.81 27.68
C PHE A 141 21.57 -25.32 28.59
N ILE A 142 22.43 -26.19 28.09
CA ILE A 142 23.54 -26.74 28.86
C ILE A 142 24.83 -26.25 28.24
N LEU A 143 25.57 -25.41 28.95
CA LEU A 143 26.86 -24.88 28.51
C LEU A 143 28.01 -25.89 28.76
N GLY A 144 27.73 -26.91 29.56
CA GLY A 144 28.70 -27.94 29.94
C GLY A 144 28.31 -28.57 31.27
N PHE A 145 29.26 -29.30 31.82
CA PHE A 145 29.11 -29.90 33.15
C PHE A 145 30.26 -29.37 34.02
N ASP A 146 29.96 -29.13 35.27
CA ASP A 146 30.99 -28.81 36.25
C ASP A 146 31.86 -30.08 36.56
N ASN A 147 32.85 -29.91 37.40
CA ASN A 147 33.74 -31.02 37.80
C ASN A 147 33.01 -32.14 38.57
N TYR A 148 31.74 -31.98 38.89
CA TYR A 148 30.87 -32.94 39.58
C TYR A 148 29.77 -33.46 38.65
N TYR A 149 29.90 -33.27 37.34
CA TYR A 149 28.91 -33.70 36.33
C TYR A 149 27.53 -33.01 36.44
N ASN A 150 27.42 -31.86 37.13
CA ASN A 150 26.21 -31.09 37.08
C ASN A 150 26.16 -30.24 35.79
N PRO A 151 24.99 -30.16 35.15
CA PRO A 151 24.89 -29.34 33.94
C PRO A 151 25.00 -27.86 34.27
N ILE A 152 25.88 -27.16 33.57
CA ILE A 152 25.98 -25.71 33.61
C ILE A 152 24.99 -25.14 32.59
N TYR A 153 23.98 -24.48 33.06
CA TYR A 153 22.97 -23.84 32.21
C TYR A 153 23.40 -22.43 31.84
N ASN A 154 23.11 -22.02 30.62
CA ASN A 154 23.18 -20.63 30.26
C ASN A 154 22.10 -19.86 31.01
N ASN A 155 22.48 -19.06 31.99
CA ASN A 155 21.58 -18.20 32.72
C ASN A 155 21.04 -17.02 31.90
N SER A 156 21.50 -16.87 30.65
CA SER A 156 20.90 -15.96 29.67
C SER A 156 20.07 -16.81 28.71
N PRO A 157 18.79 -17.02 28.97
CA PRO A 157 17.96 -17.70 28.00
C PRO A 157 18.01 -16.89 26.70
N ASN A 158 18.28 -17.56 25.57
CA ASN A 158 18.08 -16.99 24.25
C ASN A 158 16.57 -16.80 24.03
N VAL A 159 16.01 -15.90 24.81
CA VAL A 159 14.61 -15.53 24.73
C VAL A 159 14.47 -14.57 23.59
N GLY A 160 13.74 -14.94 22.58
CA GLY A 160 13.40 -14.10 21.46
C GLY A 160 11.89 -13.81 21.47
N GLU A 161 11.52 -12.70 20.91
CA GLU A 161 10.12 -12.46 20.56
C GLU A 161 9.86 -12.98 19.16
N ALA A 162 8.77 -13.72 18.97
CA ALA A 162 8.23 -14.05 17.66
C ALA A 162 6.89 -13.32 17.49
N ASN A 163 6.73 -12.78 16.30
CA ASN A 163 5.46 -12.19 15.90
C ASN A 163 4.61 -13.27 15.23
N TYR A 164 3.40 -13.45 15.74
CA TYR A 164 2.39 -14.29 15.11
C TYR A 164 1.60 -13.48 14.11
N ILE A 165 1.49 -13.97 12.90
CA ILE A 165 0.77 -13.36 11.78
C ILE A 165 -0.10 -14.46 11.19
N GLU A 166 -1.40 -14.39 11.40
CA GLU A 166 -2.34 -15.35 10.83
C GLU A 166 -2.67 -15.02 9.38
N HIS A 167 -2.93 -13.74 9.12
CA HIS A 167 -3.31 -13.28 7.79
C HIS A 167 -2.39 -12.19 7.26
N ARG A 168 -1.97 -12.35 6.02
CA ARG A 168 -1.18 -11.35 5.32
C ARG A 168 -2.05 -10.17 4.90
N ASN A 169 -1.49 -8.95 5.03
CA ASN A 169 -2.18 -7.69 4.71
C ASN A 169 -3.52 -7.54 5.47
N ASN A 170 -3.50 -7.97 6.73
CA ASN A 170 -4.65 -8.00 7.65
C ASN A 170 -5.11 -6.61 8.13
N TYR A 171 -4.27 -5.60 8.01
CA TYR A 171 -4.57 -4.25 8.45
C TYR A 171 -4.65 -3.27 7.28
N ARG A 172 -5.72 -2.46 7.25
CA ARG A 172 -5.86 -1.38 6.27
C ARG A 172 -5.36 -0.07 6.89
N LEU A 173 -4.42 0.56 6.21
CA LEU A 173 -3.89 1.86 6.60
C LEU A 173 -4.99 2.93 6.56
N PRO A 174 -4.87 3.99 7.37
CA PRO A 174 -5.79 5.12 7.33
C PRO A 174 -5.94 5.72 5.95
N ALA A 175 -7.10 6.28 5.68
CA ALA A 175 -7.34 7.05 4.46
C ALA A 175 -6.50 8.33 4.47
N SER A 176 -6.15 8.81 3.28
CA SER A 176 -5.39 10.03 3.10
C SER A 176 -6.12 10.96 2.13
N HIS A 177 -6.01 12.26 2.37
CA HIS A 177 -6.50 13.26 1.44
C HIS A 177 -5.54 14.47 1.38
N ARG A 178 -5.56 15.14 0.24
CA ARG A 178 -4.78 16.35 0.02
C ARG A 178 -5.59 17.34 -0.79
N LEU A 179 -5.69 18.57 -0.30
CA LEU A 179 -6.31 19.70 -0.98
C LEU A 179 -5.24 20.72 -1.32
N ASN A 180 -5.19 21.13 -2.58
CA ASN A 180 -4.38 22.26 -3.05
C ASN A 180 -5.33 23.32 -3.60
N ILE A 181 -5.07 24.58 -3.30
CA ILE A 181 -5.79 25.74 -3.81
C ILE A 181 -4.76 26.72 -4.33
N GLY A 182 -4.99 27.27 -5.50
CA GLY A 182 -4.16 28.30 -6.09
C GLY A 182 -5.02 29.43 -6.66
N ILE A 183 -4.52 30.64 -6.57
CA ILE A 183 -5.19 31.85 -7.10
C ILE A 183 -4.26 32.48 -8.13
N ASN A 184 -4.81 32.77 -9.31
CA ASN A 184 -4.10 33.46 -10.38
C ASN A 184 -4.63 34.88 -10.51
N PHE A 185 -3.71 35.83 -10.54
CA PHE A 185 -3.98 37.24 -10.86
C PHE A 185 -3.44 37.55 -12.24
N ASN A 186 -4.35 37.80 -13.18
CA ASN A 186 -4.03 38.00 -14.58
C ASN A 186 -4.08 39.49 -14.93
N LYS A 187 -3.06 40.01 -15.59
CA LYS A 187 -3.01 41.38 -16.10
C LYS A 187 -2.61 41.41 -17.57
N LYS A 188 -3.50 41.91 -18.43
CA LYS A 188 -3.16 42.17 -19.83
C LYS A 188 -2.16 43.32 -19.89
N THR A 189 -1.08 43.15 -20.66
CA THR A 189 -0.07 44.17 -20.96
C THR A 189 -0.01 44.39 -22.47
N LYS A 190 0.69 45.45 -22.94
CA LYS A 190 0.83 45.75 -24.38
C LYS A 190 1.49 44.60 -25.16
N HIS A 191 2.30 43.76 -24.50
CA HIS A 191 3.12 42.71 -25.15
C HIS A 191 2.73 41.29 -24.71
N GLY A 192 1.62 41.12 -23.98
CA GLY A 192 1.19 39.79 -23.53
C GLY A 192 0.37 39.82 -22.24
N MET A 193 0.37 38.70 -21.53
CA MET A 193 -0.32 38.56 -20.24
C MET A 193 0.70 38.31 -19.11
N ARG A 194 0.59 39.07 -18.04
CA ARG A 194 1.35 38.85 -16.81
C ARG A 194 0.45 38.08 -15.83
N ILE A 195 0.96 36.95 -15.32
CA ILE A 195 0.25 36.08 -14.37
C ILE A 195 1.05 36.03 -13.08
N TRP A 196 0.39 36.24 -11.97
CA TRP A 196 0.91 36.02 -10.63
C TRP A 196 0.12 34.87 -10.01
N ASN A 197 0.83 33.87 -9.52
CA ASN A 197 0.26 32.66 -8.94
C ASN A 197 0.65 32.60 -7.45
N ILE A 198 -0.32 32.30 -6.60
CA ILE A 198 -0.14 32.05 -5.17
C ILE A 198 -0.76 30.70 -4.83
#